data_49b7b926614a61843107b5c07238af9c
#
_entry.id   49b7b926614a61843107b5c07238af9c
#
_cell.length_a   1.000
_cell.length_b   1.000
_cell.length_c   1.000
_cell.angle_alpha   90.00
_cell.angle_beta   90.00
_cell.angle_gamma   90.00
#
_symmetry.space_group_name_H-M   'P 1'
#
loop_
_entity.id
_entity.type
_entity.pdbx_description
1 polymer ?
#
loop_
_entity_poly.entity_id
_entity_poly.type
_entity_poly.pdbx_seq_one_letter_code
_entity_poly.pdbx_strand_id
1 'polypeptide(L)'
;ILATGVYLNSLIYIGEVTLNEGPNGLGYAEKLTDKLVDLGLDMRRFKTGTPARIHRDSIDFSEMVPQEGDEKVTPFSFMSDDLKIDQVPCYLARTNLDTHKVIMDNINRSAMYGGKIHSTGPRYCPSIEDKVVRFNDKESHQTFIEPEGLDTKEMYIQGISTSLPYEVQIQMYRSMKGLENCKIMRPAYAIEYDCLNPTQLKASL
;
A
#
# COMPACT_ATOMS: atom_id res chain seq x y z
N ILE A 1 0.54 -26.64 5.18
CA ILE A 1 0.37 -25.22 5.60
C ILE A 1 0.33 -24.37 4.35
N LEU A 2 -0.74 -23.57 4.18
CA LEU A 2 -0.87 -22.57 3.11
C LEU A 2 -0.39 -21.22 3.66
N ALA A 3 0.56 -20.61 2.97
CA ALA A 3 1.12 -19.29 3.31
C ALA A 3 1.37 -18.50 2.00
N THR A 4 0.32 -18.35 1.21
CA THR A 4 0.37 -17.83 -0.17
C THR A 4 0.46 -16.31 -0.26
N GLY A 5 0.32 -15.60 0.86
CA GLY A 5 0.34 -14.14 0.86
C GLY A 5 -0.68 -13.58 -0.12
N VAL A 6 -0.23 -12.64 -0.96
CA VAL A 6 -1.05 -12.00 -2.00
C VAL A 6 -0.79 -12.56 -3.41
N TYR A 7 -0.16 -13.75 -3.51
CA TYR A 7 0.31 -14.31 -4.79
C TYR A 7 -0.67 -15.28 -5.44
N LEU A 8 -1.72 -15.71 -4.73
CA LEU A 8 -2.65 -16.71 -5.25
C LEU A 8 -3.62 -16.07 -6.24
N ASN A 9 -3.51 -16.46 -7.51
CA ASN A 9 -4.30 -15.92 -8.63
C ASN A 9 -4.36 -14.39 -8.62
N SER A 10 -3.20 -13.77 -8.43
CA SER A 10 -3.11 -12.32 -8.22
C SER A 10 -3.24 -11.52 -9.52
N LEU A 11 -3.89 -10.35 -9.38
CA LEU A 11 -4.04 -9.35 -10.44
C LEU A 11 -3.66 -7.99 -9.88
N ILE A 12 -2.72 -7.31 -10.53
CA ILE A 12 -2.29 -5.96 -10.20
C ILE A 12 -3.04 -4.96 -11.08
N TYR A 13 -3.44 -3.83 -10.48
CA TYR A 13 -4.16 -2.75 -11.14
C TYR A 13 -3.45 -1.41 -10.92
N ILE A 14 -3.14 -0.72 -12.03
CA ILE A 14 -2.62 0.65 -12.05
C ILE A 14 -3.50 1.42 -13.04
N GLY A 15 -4.50 2.12 -12.54
CA GLY A 15 -5.54 2.74 -13.37
C GLY A 15 -6.21 1.74 -14.31
N GLU A 16 -6.10 2.00 -15.59
CA GLU A 16 -6.67 1.16 -16.64
C GLU A 16 -5.85 -0.11 -16.95
N VAL A 17 -4.60 -0.18 -16.46
CA VAL A 17 -3.69 -1.31 -16.70
C VAL A 17 -3.97 -2.44 -15.71
N THR A 18 -4.04 -3.66 -16.21
CA THR A 18 -4.17 -4.89 -15.41
C THR A 18 -3.01 -5.83 -15.77
N LEU A 19 -2.31 -6.34 -14.75
CA LEU A 19 -1.16 -7.23 -14.92
C LEU A 19 -1.41 -8.54 -14.15
N ASN A 20 -1.20 -9.67 -14.83
CA ASN A 20 -1.24 -11.00 -14.22
C ASN A 20 0.11 -11.29 -13.56
N GLU A 21 0.34 -10.70 -12.42
CA GLU A 21 1.61 -10.74 -11.71
C GLU A 21 1.40 -10.73 -10.20
N GLY A 22 2.42 -11.17 -9.48
CA GLY A 22 2.59 -10.90 -8.06
C GLY A 22 3.29 -9.56 -7.80
N PRO A 23 3.46 -9.17 -6.53
CA PRO A 23 4.17 -7.93 -6.17
C PRO A 23 5.57 -7.82 -6.82
N ASN A 24 5.94 -6.62 -7.23
CA ASN A 24 7.27 -6.29 -7.78
C ASN A 24 7.68 -7.09 -9.04
N GLY A 25 6.73 -7.47 -9.89
CA GLY A 25 7.00 -8.27 -11.09
C GLY A 25 7.36 -9.72 -10.81
N LEU A 26 7.12 -10.20 -9.60
CA LEU A 26 7.28 -11.61 -9.25
C LEU A 26 6.15 -12.44 -9.86
N GLY A 27 6.40 -13.74 -10.06
CA GLY A 27 5.39 -14.67 -10.51
C GLY A 27 4.21 -14.78 -9.53
N TYR A 28 3.11 -15.35 -10.01
CA TYR A 28 1.92 -15.62 -9.22
C TYR A 28 1.48 -17.09 -9.37
N ALA A 29 0.69 -17.58 -8.42
CA ALA A 29 0.20 -18.96 -8.42
C ALA A 29 -1.15 -19.03 -9.14
N GLU A 30 -1.15 -19.22 -10.45
CA GLU A 30 -2.33 -19.18 -11.29
C GLU A 30 -3.31 -20.35 -11.05
N LYS A 31 -2.79 -21.57 -10.99
CA LYS A 31 -3.62 -22.79 -11.01
C LYS A 31 -3.86 -23.44 -9.65
N LEU A 32 -3.30 -22.88 -8.60
CA LEU A 32 -3.40 -23.49 -7.27
C LEU A 32 -4.82 -23.32 -6.69
N THR A 33 -5.48 -22.20 -6.95
CA THR A 33 -6.85 -21.95 -6.50
C THR A 33 -7.80 -23.04 -6.99
N ASP A 34 -7.76 -23.38 -8.29
CA ASP A 34 -8.64 -24.40 -8.87
C ASP A 34 -8.44 -25.76 -8.17
N LYS A 35 -7.19 -26.11 -7.90
CA LYS A 35 -6.88 -27.36 -7.19
C LYS A 35 -7.36 -27.36 -5.73
N LEU A 36 -7.32 -26.22 -5.06
CA LEU A 36 -7.85 -26.08 -3.70
C LEU A 36 -9.37 -26.20 -3.71
N VAL A 37 -10.06 -25.62 -4.70
CA VAL A 37 -11.50 -25.75 -4.89
C VAL A 37 -11.89 -27.22 -5.21
N ASP A 38 -11.15 -27.91 -6.10
CA ASP A 38 -11.34 -29.33 -6.41
C ASP A 38 -11.24 -30.22 -5.15
N LEU A 39 -10.44 -29.81 -4.17
CA LEU A 39 -10.31 -30.47 -2.87
C LEU A 39 -11.42 -30.11 -1.88
N GLY A 40 -12.40 -29.31 -2.28
CA GLY A 40 -13.54 -28.90 -1.46
C GLY A 40 -13.28 -27.72 -0.55
N LEU A 41 -12.21 -26.95 -0.77
CA LEU A 41 -11.93 -25.75 0.01
C LEU A 41 -12.71 -24.54 -0.55
N ASP A 42 -13.34 -23.77 0.33
CA ASP A 42 -14.04 -22.54 -0.02
C ASP A 42 -13.03 -21.40 -0.12
N MET A 43 -13.00 -20.75 -1.27
CA MET A 43 -12.07 -19.65 -1.58
C MET A 43 -12.82 -18.32 -1.64
N ARG A 44 -12.13 -17.26 -1.23
CA ARG A 44 -12.57 -15.87 -1.33
C ARG A 44 -11.56 -15.06 -2.12
N ARG A 45 -12.00 -13.90 -2.60
CA ARG A 45 -11.11 -12.95 -3.26
C ARG A 45 -11.06 -11.66 -2.45
N PHE A 46 -9.85 -11.20 -2.15
CA PHE A 46 -9.59 -9.96 -1.44
C PHE A 46 -8.83 -8.97 -2.30
N LYS A 47 -8.95 -7.71 -1.93
CA LYS A 47 -8.18 -6.60 -2.49
C LYS A 47 -7.35 -5.95 -1.40
N THR A 48 -6.08 -5.69 -1.69
CA THR A 48 -5.23 -4.79 -0.92
C THR A 48 -4.52 -3.82 -1.85
N GLY A 49 -3.61 -3.01 -1.34
CA GLY A 49 -2.84 -2.07 -2.14
C GLY A 49 -1.54 -1.68 -1.48
N THR A 50 -0.67 -1.07 -2.25
CA THR A 50 0.59 -0.51 -1.79
C THR A 50 0.75 0.91 -2.35
N PRO A 51 1.36 1.85 -1.60
CA PRO A 51 1.71 3.17 -2.14
C PRO A 51 2.95 3.10 -3.04
N ALA A 52 3.25 4.20 -3.71
CA ALA A 52 4.47 4.31 -4.49
C ALA A 52 5.73 4.27 -3.61
N ARG A 53 6.86 3.88 -4.23
CA ARG A 53 8.21 4.08 -3.70
C ARG A 53 8.80 5.29 -4.38
N ILE A 54 9.31 6.21 -3.58
CA ILE A 54 9.87 7.48 -4.03
C ILE A 54 11.36 7.51 -3.72
N HIS A 55 12.15 8.08 -4.63
CA HIS A 55 13.59 8.19 -4.46
C HIS A 55 13.92 9.21 -3.37
N ARG A 56 14.66 8.82 -2.34
CA ARG A 56 14.99 9.61 -1.15
C ARG A 56 15.54 10.99 -1.49
N ASP A 57 16.48 11.06 -2.44
CA ASP A 57 17.18 12.32 -2.78
C ASP A 57 16.28 13.31 -3.57
N SER A 58 15.03 12.93 -3.86
CA SER A 58 14.02 13.79 -4.49
C SER A 58 12.96 14.30 -3.52
N ILE A 59 13.15 14.09 -2.22
CA ILE A 59 12.25 14.49 -1.15
C ILE A 59 12.89 15.66 -0.39
N ASP A 60 12.12 16.71 -0.16
CA ASP A 60 12.52 17.80 0.74
C ASP A 60 12.00 17.53 2.15
N PHE A 61 12.82 16.89 2.96
CA PHE A 61 12.48 16.55 4.35
C PHE A 61 12.36 17.77 5.26
N SER A 62 12.85 18.95 4.86
CA SER A 62 12.72 20.16 5.67
C SER A 62 11.28 20.66 5.79
N GLU A 63 10.41 20.26 4.86
CA GLU A 63 8.97 20.53 4.86
C GLU A 63 8.14 19.50 5.66
N MET A 64 8.80 18.56 6.34
CA MET A 64 8.15 17.45 7.03
C MET A 64 8.50 17.42 8.50
N VAL A 65 7.66 16.77 9.30
CA VAL A 65 7.91 16.60 10.73
C VAL A 65 8.58 15.26 10.97
N PRO A 66 9.84 15.23 11.47
CA PRO A 66 10.51 13.98 11.80
C PRO A 66 9.77 13.27 12.94
N GLN A 67 9.67 11.97 12.83
CA GLN A 67 9.15 11.05 13.85
C GLN A 67 10.31 10.16 14.27
N GLU A 68 10.95 10.56 15.35
CA GLU A 68 12.06 9.84 15.93
C GLU A 68 11.56 8.53 16.58
N GLY A 69 12.46 7.57 16.76
CA GLY A 69 12.19 6.39 17.55
C GLY A 69 12.19 6.68 19.05
N ASP A 70 11.93 5.65 19.84
CA ASP A 70 11.94 5.75 21.30
C ASP A 70 13.34 6.10 21.83
N GLU A 71 13.43 7.03 22.81
CA GLU A 71 14.70 7.36 23.48
C GLU A 71 15.34 6.11 24.10
N LYS A 72 14.52 5.25 24.68
CA LYS A 72 14.92 3.94 25.21
C LYS A 72 14.23 2.84 24.41
N VAL A 73 15.00 2.13 23.60
CA VAL A 73 14.50 0.99 22.84
C VAL A 73 14.13 -0.15 23.81
N THR A 74 12.86 -0.55 23.79
CA THR A 74 12.39 -1.71 24.54
C THR A 74 12.31 -2.90 23.58
N PRO A 75 13.08 -3.99 23.84
CA PRO A 75 13.02 -5.19 23.01
C PRO A 75 11.61 -5.81 23.00
N PHE A 76 11.17 -6.36 21.86
CA PHE A 76 9.92 -7.11 21.76
C PHE A 76 9.99 -8.48 22.43
N SER A 77 11.20 -9.08 22.50
CA SER A 77 11.42 -10.37 23.13
C SER A 77 11.87 -10.22 24.57
N PHE A 78 11.25 -10.95 25.49
CA PHE A 78 11.70 -11.06 26.88
C PHE A 78 13.07 -11.76 27.03
N MET A 79 13.57 -12.39 25.94
CA MET A 79 14.88 -13.06 25.90
C MET A 79 16.00 -12.13 25.41
N SER A 80 15.67 -10.90 25.02
CA SER A 80 16.66 -9.94 24.52
C SER A 80 17.10 -9.00 25.63
N ASP A 81 18.42 -8.79 25.71
CA ASP A 81 19.00 -7.73 26.53
C ASP A 81 18.78 -6.34 25.90
N ASP A 82 19.32 -5.30 26.54
CA ASP A 82 19.25 -3.93 26.03
C ASP A 82 19.81 -3.84 24.60
N LEU A 83 18.98 -3.36 23.69
CA LEU A 83 19.34 -3.18 22.29
C LEU A 83 19.97 -1.80 22.08
N LYS A 84 21.16 -1.76 21.48
CA LYS A 84 21.76 -0.53 20.96
C LYS A 84 21.59 -0.53 19.45
N ILE A 85 20.64 0.26 18.97
CA ILE A 85 20.28 0.36 17.55
C ILE A 85 20.38 1.82 17.13
N ASP A 86 21.04 2.10 16.02
CA ASP A 86 20.95 3.39 15.35
C ASP A 86 19.59 3.49 14.71
N GLN A 87 18.72 4.31 15.30
CA GLN A 87 17.35 4.50 14.80
C GLN A 87 17.34 5.48 13.64
N VAL A 88 16.50 5.20 12.64
CA VAL A 88 16.27 6.08 11.49
C VAL A 88 14.86 6.65 11.59
N PRO A 89 14.68 7.98 11.56
CA PRO A 89 13.36 8.57 11.69
C PRO A 89 12.50 8.30 10.45
N CYS A 90 11.20 8.20 10.67
CA CYS A 90 10.18 8.40 9.64
C CYS A 90 9.81 9.88 9.57
N TYR A 91 9.10 10.28 8.53
CA TYR A 91 8.70 11.68 8.37
C TYR A 91 7.19 11.78 8.16
N LEU A 92 6.55 12.63 8.94
CA LEU A 92 5.14 12.92 8.79
C LEU A 92 4.96 13.96 7.68
N ALA A 93 4.22 13.60 6.66
CA ALA A 93 3.71 14.46 5.62
C ALA A 93 2.17 14.44 5.59
N ARG A 94 1.56 15.32 4.79
CA ARG A 94 0.11 15.41 4.69
C ARG A 94 -0.32 15.66 3.26
N THR A 95 -1.45 15.09 2.86
CA THR A 95 -2.18 15.54 1.69
C THR A 95 -2.76 16.93 1.92
N ASN A 96 -3.22 17.57 0.89
CA ASN A 96 -3.89 18.88 0.91
C ASN A 96 -5.06 18.89 -0.09
N LEU A 97 -5.76 20.02 -0.20
CA LEU A 97 -6.92 20.15 -1.08
C LEU A 97 -6.56 19.99 -2.57
N ASP A 98 -5.36 20.37 -2.99
CA ASP A 98 -4.89 20.16 -4.36
C ASP A 98 -4.68 18.65 -4.63
N THR A 99 -4.11 17.93 -3.65
CA THR A 99 -3.99 16.47 -3.70
C THR A 99 -5.37 15.82 -3.83
N HIS A 100 -6.34 16.25 -2.99
CA HIS A 100 -7.70 15.73 -3.03
C HIS A 100 -8.39 16.04 -4.36
N LYS A 101 -8.17 17.23 -4.90
CA LYS A 101 -8.70 17.61 -6.22
C LYS A 101 -8.16 16.72 -7.33
N VAL A 102 -6.85 16.47 -7.38
CA VAL A 102 -6.24 15.54 -8.36
C VAL A 102 -6.88 14.16 -8.29
N ILE A 103 -7.09 13.64 -7.07
CA ILE A 103 -7.73 12.34 -6.86
C ILE A 103 -9.17 12.36 -7.36
N MET A 104 -9.96 13.35 -6.96
CA MET A 104 -11.39 13.42 -7.30
C MET A 104 -11.64 13.65 -8.80
N ASP A 105 -10.82 14.47 -9.45
CA ASP A 105 -10.91 14.70 -10.91
C ASP A 105 -10.62 13.41 -11.71
N ASN A 106 -9.92 12.44 -11.12
CA ASN A 106 -9.53 11.18 -11.75
C ASN A 106 -10.15 9.94 -11.08
N ILE A 107 -11.11 10.11 -10.18
CA ILE A 107 -11.63 9.02 -9.35
C ILE A 107 -12.13 7.82 -10.18
N ASN A 108 -12.80 8.06 -11.28
CA ASN A 108 -13.35 7.04 -12.17
C ASN A 108 -12.27 6.28 -12.97
N ARG A 109 -11.03 6.76 -12.94
CA ARG A 109 -9.87 6.09 -13.55
C ARG A 109 -9.15 5.17 -12.57
N SER A 110 -9.48 5.23 -11.29
CA SER A 110 -8.98 4.25 -10.33
C SER A 110 -9.63 2.90 -10.60
N ALA A 111 -8.87 1.81 -10.43
CA ALA A 111 -9.40 0.47 -10.66
C ALA A 111 -10.57 0.12 -9.74
N MET A 112 -10.59 0.69 -8.53
CA MET A 112 -11.66 0.50 -7.55
C MET A 112 -12.96 1.21 -7.97
N TYR A 113 -12.88 2.52 -8.23
CA TYR A 113 -14.05 3.34 -8.57
C TYR A 113 -14.44 3.25 -10.05
N GLY A 114 -13.51 2.84 -10.91
CA GLY A 114 -13.77 2.54 -12.33
C GLY A 114 -14.41 1.18 -12.58
N GLY A 115 -14.74 0.41 -11.53
CA GLY A 115 -15.48 -0.85 -11.62
C GLY A 115 -14.68 -2.06 -12.10
N LYS A 116 -13.34 -2.03 -12.02
CA LYS A 116 -12.50 -3.20 -12.34
C LYS A 116 -12.31 -4.14 -11.16
N ILE A 117 -12.25 -3.58 -9.95
CA ILE A 117 -12.11 -4.34 -8.71
C ILE A 117 -13.49 -4.60 -8.12
N HIS A 118 -13.83 -5.87 -7.95
CA HIS A 118 -15.11 -6.30 -7.39
C HIS A 118 -14.97 -6.97 -6.02
N SER A 119 -13.76 -7.29 -5.62
CA SER A 119 -13.47 -7.93 -4.33
C SER A 119 -13.51 -6.92 -3.18
N THR A 120 -13.75 -7.44 -1.99
CA THR A 120 -13.78 -6.65 -0.77
C THR A 120 -12.36 -6.48 -0.22
N GLY A 121 -12.00 -5.25 0.17
CA GLY A 121 -10.77 -5.03 0.94
C GLY A 121 -10.86 -5.65 2.34
N PRO A 122 -9.75 -6.15 2.91
CA PRO A 122 -9.71 -6.50 4.31
C PRO A 122 -9.98 -5.26 5.17
N ARG A 123 -10.42 -5.49 6.41
CA ARG A 123 -10.68 -4.41 7.37
C ARG A 123 -9.40 -3.57 7.57
N TYR A 124 -9.57 -2.24 7.63
CA TYR A 124 -8.48 -1.27 7.83
C TYR A 124 -7.46 -1.12 6.68
N CYS A 125 -7.82 -1.45 5.44
CA CYS A 125 -6.99 -1.18 4.26
C CYS A 125 -7.67 -0.22 3.26
N PRO A 126 -8.03 1.03 3.69
CA PRO A 126 -8.58 2.00 2.74
C PRO A 126 -7.49 2.54 1.83
N SER A 127 -7.80 2.69 0.55
CA SER A 127 -6.97 3.46 -0.37
C SER A 127 -7.09 4.96 -0.07
N ILE A 128 -6.22 5.78 -0.67
CA ILE A 128 -6.36 7.23 -0.51
C ILE A 128 -7.66 7.73 -1.14
N GLU A 129 -8.12 7.11 -2.23
CA GLU A 129 -9.43 7.41 -2.84
C GLU A 129 -10.56 7.19 -1.83
N ASP A 130 -10.54 6.06 -1.10
CA ASP A 130 -11.53 5.78 -0.05
C ASP A 130 -11.53 6.83 1.05
N LYS A 131 -10.34 7.30 1.46
CA LYS A 131 -10.22 8.33 2.49
C LYS A 131 -10.80 9.65 2.02
N VAL A 132 -10.46 10.09 0.82
CA VAL A 132 -10.92 11.36 0.26
C VAL A 132 -12.43 11.36 0.03
N VAL A 133 -13.00 10.23 -0.44
CA VAL A 133 -14.45 10.11 -0.67
C VAL A 133 -15.23 10.02 0.65
N ARG A 134 -14.78 9.17 1.58
CA ARG A 134 -15.52 8.92 2.83
C ARG A 134 -15.38 10.02 3.88
N PHE A 135 -14.26 10.72 3.86
CA PHE A 135 -13.93 11.80 4.80
C PHE A 135 -13.69 13.10 4.03
N ASN A 136 -14.63 13.46 3.19
CA ASN A 136 -14.57 14.65 2.33
C ASN A 136 -14.63 15.97 3.09
N ASP A 137 -14.97 15.93 4.38
CA ASP A 137 -14.90 17.03 5.33
C ASP A 137 -13.47 17.33 5.80
N LYS A 138 -12.52 16.42 5.55
CA LYS A 138 -11.12 16.59 5.94
C LYS A 138 -10.32 17.28 4.82
N GLU A 139 -9.63 18.35 5.19
CA GLU A 139 -8.76 19.09 4.26
C GLU A 139 -7.42 18.37 4.02
N SER A 140 -7.05 17.42 4.89
CA SER A 140 -5.81 16.66 4.79
C SER A 140 -5.90 15.28 5.42
N HIS A 141 -5.12 14.35 4.87
CA HIS A 141 -4.87 13.04 5.45
C HIS A 141 -3.39 12.89 5.77
N GLN A 142 -3.12 12.25 6.90
CA GLN A 142 -1.78 11.97 7.38
C GLN A 142 -1.15 10.84 6.57
N THR A 143 0.14 10.97 6.27
CA THR A 143 0.97 9.97 5.62
C THR A 143 2.36 9.97 6.26
N PHE A 144 3.00 8.80 6.28
CA PHE A 144 4.37 8.66 6.77
C PHE A 144 5.29 8.29 5.61
N ILE A 145 6.46 8.89 5.60
CA ILE A 145 7.53 8.60 4.66
C ILE A 145 8.58 7.79 5.40
N GLU A 146 8.69 6.53 5.03
CA GLU A 146 9.45 5.51 5.74
C GLU A 146 10.55 4.93 4.84
N PRO A 147 11.78 4.73 5.32
CA PRO A 147 12.80 4.05 4.55
C PRO A 147 12.44 2.57 4.38
N GLU A 148 12.52 2.04 3.16
CA GLU A 148 12.33 0.60 2.89
C GLU A 148 13.49 -0.24 3.43
N GLY A 149 14.63 0.38 3.69
CA GLY A 149 15.82 -0.24 4.25
C GLY A 149 16.96 0.74 4.36
N LEU A 150 18.03 0.36 5.08
CA LEU A 150 19.17 1.23 5.32
C LEU A 150 20.06 1.40 4.09
N ASP A 151 20.10 0.40 3.22
CA ASP A 151 20.98 0.34 2.05
C ASP A 151 20.28 0.71 0.73
N THR A 152 19.06 1.22 0.81
CA THR A 152 18.29 1.63 -0.37
C THR A 152 17.89 3.11 -0.32
N LYS A 153 17.66 3.68 -1.51
CA LYS A 153 17.09 5.03 -1.65
C LYS A 153 15.56 5.01 -1.77
N GLU A 154 14.93 3.85 -1.62
CA GLU A 154 13.48 3.72 -1.70
C GLU A 154 12.82 4.17 -0.40
N MET A 155 11.88 5.11 -0.53
CA MET A 155 11.04 5.58 0.57
C MET A 155 9.60 5.12 0.32
N TYR A 156 9.02 4.45 1.31
CA TYR A 156 7.63 3.99 1.34
C TYR A 156 6.72 5.12 1.82
N ILE A 157 5.65 5.40 1.10
CA ILE A 157 4.74 6.51 1.44
C ILE A 157 3.48 5.94 2.06
N GLN A 158 3.56 5.56 3.32
CA GLN A 158 2.48 4.91 4.05
C GLN A 158 1.23 5.80 4.14
N GLY A 159 0.07 5.18 3.95
CA GLY A 159 -1.23 5.82 4.15
C GLY A 159 -1.86 6.37 2.86
N ILE A 160 -1.17 6.32 1.73
CA ILE A 160 -1.69 6.77 0.43
C ILE A 160 -1.52 5.73 -0.69
N SER A 161 -1.85 4.47 -0.38
CA SER A 161 -2.00 3.46 -1.41
C SER A 161 -3.11 3.86 -2.38
N THR A 162 -2.90 3.62 -3.66
CA THR A 162 -3.83 4.03 -4.72
C THR A 162 -3.80 3.05 -5.88
N SER A 163 -4.89 3.00 -6.63
CA SER A 163 -4.96 2.32 -7.92
C SER A 163 -5.17 3.29 -9.09
N LEU A 164 -4.90 4.57 -8.90
CA LEU A 164 -4.93 5.57 -9.96
C LEU A 164 -3.87 5.32 -11.03
N PRO A 165 -4.05 5.80 -12.26
CA PRO A 165 -3.04 5.72 -13.32
C PRO A 165 -1.71 6.37 -12.92
N TYR A 166 -0.61 5.90 -13.48
CA TYR A 166 0.74 6.33 -13.09
C TYR A 166 0.96 7.85 -13.23
N GLU A 167 0.49 8.45 -14.32
CA GLU A 167 0.60 9.89 -14.53
C GLU A 167 -0.22 10.72 -13.53
N VAL A 168 -1.32 10.16 -13.03
CA VAL A 168 -2.12 10.79 -11.98
C VAL A 168 -1.42 10.66 -10.62
N GLN A 169 -0.78 9.52 -10.37
CA GLN A 169 0.03 9.35 -9.16
C GLN A 169 1.15 10.39 -9.09
N ILE A 170 1.84 10.68 -10.22
CA ILE A 170 2.86 11.74 -10.26
C ILE A 170 2.27 13.09 -9.85
N GLN A 171 1.10 13.48 -10.38
CA GLN A 171 0.44 14.73 -10.04
C GLN A 171 0.02 14.76 -8.57
N MET A 172 -0.55 13.67 -8.07
CA MET A 172 -0.98 13.51 -6.70
C MET A 172 0.19 13.66 -5.71
N TYR A 173 1.29 12.95 -5.91
CA TYR A 173 2.45 13.05 -5.02
C TYR A 173 3.08 14.45 -5.08
N ARG A 174 3.21 15.03 -6.28
CA ARG A 174 3.83 16.35 -6.48
C ARG A 174 2.97 17.53 -5.98
N SER A 175 1.72 17.32 -5.66
CA SER A 175 0.88 18.32 -5.00
C SER A 175 1.11 18.41 -3.48
N MET A 176 1.86 17.46 -2.90
CA MET A 176 2.15 17.42 -1.47
C MET A 176 3.44 18.17 -1.15
N LYS A 177 3.46 18.90 -0.01
CA LYS A 177 4.64 19.59 0.47
C LYS A 177 5.81 18.65 0.68
N GLY A 178 6.99 19.07 0.18
CA GLY A 178 8.23 18.31 0.22
C GLY A 178 8.32 17.20 -0.82
N LEU A 179 7.28 16.97 -1.63
CA LEU A 179 7.25 16.00 -2.71
C LEU A 179 7.12 16.62 -4.10
N GLU A 180 7.18 17.93 -4.25
CA GLU A 180 6.94 18.65 -5.51
C GLU A 180 7.85 18.18 -6.66
N ASN A 181 9.07 17.76 -6.32
CA ASN A 181 10.07 17.28 -7.26
C ASN A 181 10.29 15.75 -7.18
N CYS A 182 9.40 15.03 -6.51
CA CYS A 182 9.59 13.62 -6.24
C CYS A 182 9.74 12.79 -7.52
N LYS A 183 10.58 11.76 -7.44
CA LYS A 183 10.81 10.76 -8.48
C LYS A 183 10.26 9.42 -8.01
N ILE A 184 9.22 8.94 -8.66
CA ILE A 184 8.65 7.63 -8.37
C ILE A 184 9.60 6.55 -8.91
N MET A 185 10.05 5.67 -8.05
CA MET A 185 10.86 4.49 -8.39
C MET A 185 9.98 3.30 -8.75
N ARG A 186 8.86 3.14 -8.02
CA ARG A 186 7.85 2.11 -8.27
C ARG A 186 6.46 2.74 -8.09
N PRO A 187 5.52 2.52 -9.01
CA PRO A 187 4.16 3.04 -8.86
C PRO A 187 3.43 2.36 -7.71
N ALA A 188 2.44 3.06 -7.18
CA ALA A 188 1.40 2.45 -6.35
C ALA A 188 0.52 1.54 -7.21
N TYR A 189 -0.08 0.52 -6.58
CA TYR A 189 -1.05 -0.35 -7.24
C TYR A 189 -2.04 -0.95 -6.23
N ALA A 190 -3.19 -1.36 -6.74
CA ALA A 190 -4.04 -2.31 -6.04
C ALA A 190 -3.75 -3.72 -6.55
N ILE A 191 -3.93 -4.71 -5.68
CA ILE A 191 -3.81 -6.12 -6.02
C ILE A 191 -5.02 -6.89 -5.50
N GLU A 192 -5.65 -7.66 -6.36
CA GLU A 192 -6.61 -8.69 -5.98
C GLU A 192 -5.92 -10.05 -5.90
N TYR A 193 -6.32 -10.87 -4.97
CA TYR A 193 -5.78 -12.21 -4.78
C TYR A 193 -6.80 -13.13 -4.13
N ASP A 194 -6.65 -14.43 -4.38
CA ASP A 194 -7.48 -15.43 -3.74
C ASP A 194 -6.92 -15.81 -2.37
N CYS A 195 -7.81 -16.13 -1.46
CA CYS A 195 -7.46 -16.65 -0.14
C CYS A 195 -8.47 -17.70 0.32
N LEU A 196 -8.03 -18.52 1.23
CA LEU A 196 -8.91 -19.47 1.90
C LEU A 196 -9.96 -18.73 2.73
N ASN A 197 -11.23 -19.14 2.64
CA ASN A 197 -12.24 -18.62 3.55
C ASN A 197 -11.94 -19.08 4.99
N PRO A 198 -11.55 -18.18 5.90
CA PRO A 198 -11.12 -18.57 7.24
C PRO A 198 -12.24 -19.15 8.10
N THR A 199 -13.51 -18.91 7.73
CA THR A 199 -14.66 -19.40 8.52
C THR A 199 -14.86 -20.92 8.41
N GLN A 200 -14.20 -21.59 7.45
CA GLN A 200 -14.21 -23.04 7.34
C GLN A 200 -13.16 -23.75 8.20
N LEU A 201 -12.25 -23.00 8.82
CA LEU A 201 -11.24 -23.56 9.71
C LEU A 201 -11.90 -24.09 11.00
N LYS A 202 -11.41 -25.23 11.49
CA LYS A 202 -11.79 -25.77 12.79
C LYS A 202 -11.10 -25.02 13.92
N ALA A 203 -11.54 -25.22 15.18
CA ALA A 203 -10.90 -24.62 16.35
C ALA A 203 -9.41 -24.99 16.53
N SER A 204 -8.99 -26.10 15.89
CA SER A 204 -7.58 -26.57 15.86
C SER A 204 -6.78 -26.05 14.65
N LEU A 205 -7.39 -25.18 13.84
CA LEU A 205 -6.89 -24.69 12.56
C LEU A 205 -6.83 -25.80 11.48
#